data_aff63c519ec5af2e8d4c012b7df0c2a7
#
_entry.id   aff63c519ec5af2e8d4c012b7df0c2a7
#
_cell.length_a   1.000
_cell.length_b   1.000
_cell.length_c   1.000
_cell.angle_alpha   90.00
_cell.angle_beta   90.00
_cell.angle_gamma   90.00
#
_symmetry.space_group_name_H-M   'P 1'
#
loop_
_entity.id
_entity.type
_entity.pdbx_description
1 polymer ?
#
loop_
_entity_poly.entity_id
_entity_poly.type
_entity_poly.pdbx_seq_one_letter_code
_entity_poly.pdbx_strand_id
1 'polypeptide(L)'
;MLSKAKIKLIQSLEQKKKRREEQLFVAEGPKVVGDLLPYFACRLLVATESWLASHPHIEAAEVVAVTPDELRKASFLKTPQEVLALFELPTRELPAGIAESELCLALDDVQDPGNLGTIIRIADWFGIRHIICSTGTVDAFSPKTVQASMGAVARVSIHYTDLPHYLSALRTSSPATPIYGTFLEGDNIYKKALTTHGIIVMGNEGKGISALTEQSVTDKLFIPNYPEGCVTSESLNVAIATAITCAEFRRRM
;
A
#
# COMPACT_ATOMS: atom_id res chain seq x y z
N MET A 1 10.63 -16.00 27.42
CA MET A 1 9.86 -14.91 28.08
C MET A 1 10.14 -13.59 27.38
N LEU A 2 9.11 -12.88 26.94
CA LEU A 2 9.23 -11.58 26.28
C LEU A 2 9.44 -10.46 27.33
N SER A 3 10.55 -9.72 27.23
CA SER A 3 10.87 -8.67 28.20
C SER A 3 9.91 -7.47 28.06
N LYS A 4 9.66 -6.75 29.17
CA LYS A 4 8.86 -5.52 29.17
C LYS A 4 9.36 -4.47 28.18
N ALA A 5 10.68 -4.37 28.01
CA ALA A 5 11.30 -3.45 27.06
C ALA A 5 10.92 -3.79 25.60
N LYS A 6 10.95 -5.07 25.22
CA LYS A 6 10.53 -5.53 23.90
C LYS A 6 9.05 -5.31 23.66
N ILE A 7 8.19 -5.58 24.63
CA ILE A 7 6.76 -5.28 24.51
C ILE A 7 6.54 -3.78 24.27
N LYS A 8 7.23 -2.93 25.05
CA LYS A 8 7.14 -1.47 24.88
C LYS A 8 7.64 -1.00 23.51
N LEU A 9 8.74 -1.58 23.01
CA LEU A 9 9.24 -1.30 21.67
C LEU A 9 8.17 -1.66 20.61
N ILE A 10 7.69 -2.92 20.62
CA ILE A 10 6.67 -3.38 19.68
C ILE A 10 5.45 -2.44 19.67
N GLN A 11 4.86 -2.18 20.83
CA GLN A 11 3.69 -1.32 20.97
C GLN A 11 3.96 0.12 20.52
N SER A 12 5.18 0.65 20.72
CA SER A 12 5.53 2.00 20.28
C SER A 12 5.48 2.16 18.76
N LEU A 13 5.68 1.06 18.00
CA LEU A 13 5.66 1.06 16.53
C LEU A 13 4.26 1.24 15.94
N GLU A 14 3.20 1.34 16.75
CA GLU A 14 1.91 1.87 16.31
C GLU A 14 2.04 3.30 15.77
N GLN A 15 2.95 4.09 16.35
CA GLN A 15 3.17 5.48 15.98
C GLN A 15 4.14 5.61 14.79
N LYS A 16 3.74 6.35 13.75
CA LYS A 16 4.57 6.64 12.55
C LYS A 16 5.95 7.22 12.94
N LYS A 17 5.97 8.14 13.92
CA LYS A 17 7.21 8.75 14.42
C LYS A 17 8.17 7.69 14.94
N LYS A 18 7.68 6.74 15.74
CA LYS A 18 8.52 5.67 16.31
C LYS A 18 9.03 4.70 15.26
N ARG A 19 8.22 4.32 14.28
CA ARG A 19 8.70 3.51 13.15
C ARG A 19 9.86 4.17 12.41
N ARG A 20 9.79 5.48 12.21
CA ARG A 20 10.88 6.25 11.56
C ARG A 20 12.12 6.39 12.43
N GLU A 21 11.97 6.60 13.74
CA GLU A 21 13.08 6.69 14.69
C GLU A 21 13.81 5.35 14.82
N GLU A 22 13.06 4.26 14.97
CA GLU A 22 13.61 2.91 15.14
C GLU A 22 13.97 2.24 13.79
N GLN A 23 13.51 2.79 12.65
CA GLN A 23 13.62 2.20 11.32
C GLN A 23 13.01 0.79 11.25
N LEU A 24 11.88 0.57 11.96
CA LEU A 24 11.22 -0.73 12.09
C LEU A 24 9.72 -0.62 11.82
N PHE A 25 9.13 -1.73 11.35
CA PHE A 25 7.69 -1.91 11.29
C PHE A 25 7.28 -3.29 11.80
N VAL A 26 5.99 -3.46 12.12
CA VAL A 26 5.44 -4.69 12.68
C VAL A 26 4.66 -5.45 11.64
N ALA A 27 4.82 -6.76 11.60
CA ALA A 27 3.95 -7.68 10.89
C ALA A 27 3.48 -8.79 11.82
N GLU A 28 2.23 -9.22 11.68
CA GLU A 28 1.63 -10.24 12.54
C GLU A 28 0.92 -11.34 11.73
N GLY A 29 0.96 -12.53 12.26
CA GLY A 29 0.33 -13.73 11.71
C GLY A 29 1.21 -14.50 10.73
N PRO A 30 1.04 -15.85 10.69
CA PRO A 30 1.93 -16.76 9.94
C PRO A 30 2.06 -16.40 8.47
N LYS A 31 0.94 -16.05 7.82
CA LYS A 31 0.94 -15.72 6.40
C LYS A 31 1.72 -14.42 6.12
N VAL A 32 1.39 -13.33 6.82
CA VAL A 32 2.01 -12.03 6.55
C VAL A 32 3.49 -12.07 6.88
N VAL A 33 3.86 -12.61 8.04
CA VAL A 33 5.27 -12.76 8.44
C VAL A 33 6.02 -13.62 7.44
N GLY A 34 5.47 -14.79 7.04
CA GLY A 34 6.08 -15.68 6.06
C GLY A 34 6.30 -15.03 4.70
N ASP A 35 5.33 -14.24 4.23
CA ASP A 35 5.42 -13.51 2.95
C ASP A 35 6.49 -12.39 2.99
N LEU A 36 6.77 -11.83 4.18
CA LEU A 36 7.72 -10.72 4.33
C LEU A 36 9.18 -11.17 4.58
N LEU A 37 9.39 -12.30 5.22
CA LEU A 37 10.73 -12.83 5.56
C LEU A 37 11.72 -12.87 4.38
N PRO A 38 11.32 -13.23 3.15
CA PRO A 38 12.25 -13.24 2.00
C PRO A 38 12.65 -11.84 1.49
N TYR A 39 11.95 -10.78 1.90
CA TYR A 39 12.11 -9.44 1.32
C TYR A 39 12.65 -8.40 2.29
N PHE A 40 12.52 -8.61 3.60
CA PHE A 40 12.91 -7.65 4.62
C PHE A 40 13.79 -8.30 5.69
N ALA A 41 14.81 -7.56 6.15
CA ALA A 41 15.61 -7.98 7.27
C ALA A 41 14.76 -8.04 8.55
N CYS A 42 14.67 -9.24 9.15
CA CYS A 42 13.94 -9.47 10.39
C CYS A 42 14.83 -9.19 11.60
N ARG A 43 14.51 -8.15 12.36
CA ARG A 43 15.26 -7.73 13.56
C ARG A 43 14.85 -8.50 14.80
N LEU A 44 13.57 -8.82 14.92
CA LEU A 44 13.03 -9.58 16.04
C LEU A 44 11.86 -10.43 15.55
N LEU A 45 11.91 -11.71 15.85
CA LEU A 45 10.82 -12.64 15.64
C LEU A 45 10.34 -13.15 16.99
N VAL A 46 9.04 -12.99 17.27
CA VAL A 46 8.38 -13.43 18.49
C VAL A 46 7.33 -14.46 18.10
N ALA A 47 7.48 -15.70 18.49
CA ALA A 47 6.56 -16.76 18.07
C ALA A 47 6.37 -17.82 19.16
N THR A 48 5.28 -18.57 19.01
CA THR A 48 5.01 -19.75 19.85
C THR A 48 6.00 -20.88 19.52
N GLU A 49 6.27 -21.75 20.49
CA GLU A 49 7.13 -22.92 20.27
C GLU A 49 6.61 -23.83 19.14
N SER A 50 5.29 -23.98 19.03
CA SER A 50 4.66 -24.77 17.96
C SER A 50 4.98 -24.21 16.58
N TRP A 51 4.90 -22.90 16.43
CA TRP A 51 5.22 -22.23 15.16
C TRP A 51 6.71 -22.33 14.81
N LEU A 52 7.59 -22.12 15.79
CA LEU A 52 9.04 -22.27 15.61
C LEU A 52 9.44 -23.69 15.22
N ALA A 53 8.83 -24.70 15.81
CA ALA A 53 9.09 -26.10 15.48
C ALA A 53 8.75 -26.44 14.02
N SER A 54 7.73 -25.78 13.44
CA SER A 54 7.34 -25.96 12.04
C SER A 54 8.13 -25.10 11.04
N HIS A 55 8.97 -24.18 11.54
CA HIS A 55 9.77 -23.23 10.74
C HIS A 55 11.25 -23.21 11.21
N PRO A 56 12.02 -24.31 11.07
CA PRO A 56 13.35 -24.44 11.66
C PRO A 56 14.45 -23.55 11.03
N HIS A 57 14.19 -23.00 9.83
CA HIS A 57 15.19 -22.24 9.06
C HIS A 57 14.77 -20.76 8.90
N ILE A 58 14.51 -20.07 10.01
CA ILE A 58 14.15 -18.66 9.97
C ILE A 58 15.38 -17.80 10.16
N GLU A 59 15.60 -16.89 9.23
CA GLU A 59 16.63 -15.86 9.34
C GLU A 59 16.05 -14.63 10.06
N ALA A 60 16.44 -14.43 11.32
CA ALA A 60 16.13 -13.26 12.11
C ALA A 60 17.32 -12.92 13.02
N ALA A 61 17.56 -11.63 13.27
CA ALA A 61 18.65 -11.21 14.15
C ALA A 61 18.41 -11.66 15.60
N GLU A 62 17.16 -11.76 16.02
CA GLU A 62 16.76 -12.31 17.31
C GLU A 62 15.44 -13.09 17.18
N VAL A 63 15.40 -14.28 17.82
CA VAL A 63 14.19 -15.11 17.92
C VAL A 63 13.83 -15.30 19.39
N VAL A 64 12.57 -15.05 19.75
CA VAL A 64 12.06 -15.21 21.11
C VAL A 64 10.85 -16.16 21.12
N ALA A 65 11.01 -17.32 21.74
CA ALA A 65 9.90 -18.22 22.00
C ALA A 65 9.02 -17.66 23.14
N VAL A 66 7.71 -17.66 22.92
CA VAL A 66 6.72 -17.11 23.85
C VAL A 66 5.49 -18.00 24.00
N THR A 67 4.77 -17.82 25.10
CA THR A 67 3.42 -18.36 25.25
C THR A 67 2.40 -17.50 24.48
N PRO A 68 1.21 -18.05 24.15
CA PRO A 68 0.12 -17.26 23.54
C PRO A 68 -0.28 -16.02 24.36
N ASP A 69 -0.20 -16.10 25.71
CA ASP A 69 -0.52 -14.98 26.59
C ASP A 69 0.56 -13.89 26.57
N GLU A 70 1.82 -14.26 26.42
CA GLU A 70 2.90 -13.31 26.23
C GLU A 70 2.80 -12.60 24.86
N LEU A 71 2.48 -13.35 23.80
CA LEU A 71 2.29 -12.80 22.46
C LEU A 71 1.10 -11.79 22.44
N ARG A 72 0.00 -12.11 23.12
CA ARG A 72 -1.17 -11.26 23.24
C ARG A 72 -0.83 -9.89 23.85
N LYS A 73 0.12 -9.80 24.75
CA LYS A 73 0.56 -8.52 25.36
C LYS A 73 1.31 -7.61 24.39
N ALA A 74 1.88 -8.16 23.33
CA ALA A 74 2.65 -7.40 22.35
C ALA A 74 1.86 -7.09 21.07
N SER A 75 0.83 -7.91 20.77
CA SER A 75 0.06 -7.88 19.53
C SER A 75 -0.88 -6.68 19.43
N PHE A 76 -1.09 -6.18 18.20
CA PHE A 76 -2.13 -5.20 17.83
C PHE A 76 -3.44 -5.87 17.40
N LEU A 77 -3.43 -7.20 17.18
CA LEU A 77 -4.61 -7.94 16.77
C LEU A 77 -5.51 -8.27 17.96
N LYS A 78 -6.83 -8.19 17.78
CA LYS A 78 -7.81 -8.63 18.79
C LYS A 78 -7.68 -10.13 19.09
N THR A 79 -7.34 -10.91 18.07
CA THR A 79 -7.06 -12.34 18.17
C THR A 79 -5.68 -12.61 17.60
N PRO A 80 -4.63 -12.52 18.43
CA PRO A 80 -3.26 -12.77 18.00
C PRO A 80 -3.08 -14.18 17.45
N GLN A 81 -2.28 -14.29 16.42
CA GLN A 81 -1.87 -15.56 15.85
C GLN A 81 -0.42 -15.85 16.25
N GLU A 82 0.03 -17.03 16.01
CA GLU A 82 1.24 -17.68 16.55
C GLU A 82 2.58 -16.90 16.42
N VAL A 83 2.64 -15.85 15.57
CA VAL A 83 3.88 -15.12 15.28
C VAL A 83 3.65 -13.62 15.06
N LEU A 84 4.63 -12.84 15.54
CA LEU A 84 4.80 -11.41 15.30
C LEU A 84 6.27 -11.14 14.97
N ALA A 85 6.55 -10.27 14.01
CA ALA A 85 7.91 -9.92 13.65
C ALA A 85 8.11 -8.41 13.49
N LEU A 86 9.32 -7.94 13.81
CA LEU A 86 9.80 -6.60 13.51
C LEU A 86 10.74 -6.67 12.32
N PHE A 87 10.42 -5.95 11.28
CA PHE A 87 11.21 -5.84 10.06
C PHE A 87 11.78 -4.44 9.90
N GLU A 88 12.95 -4.34 9.26
CA GLU A 88 13.54 -3.06 8.91
C GLU A 88 12.70 -2.34 7.83
N LEU A 89 12.53 -1.03 7.98
CA LEU A 89 11.89 -0.22 6.94
C LEU A 89 12.76 -0.21 5.68
N PRO A 90 12.18 -0.48 4.50
CA PRO A 90 12.95 -0.42 3.26
C PRO A 90 13.26 1.02 2.87
N THR A 91 14.47 1.24 2.38
CA THR A 91 14.82 2.46 1.66
C THR A 91 14.64 2.19 0.16
N ARG A 92 13.62 2.80 -0.45
CA ARG A 92 13.31 2.64 -1.87
C ARG A 92 13.21 4.00 -2.53
N GLU A 93 14.09 4.27 -3.47
CA GLU A 93 14.02 5.46 -4.31
C GLU A 93 12.98 5.29 -5.41
N LEU A 94 12.28 6.38 -5.77
CA LEU A 94 11.40 6.38 -6.93
C LEU A 94 12.27 6.51 -8.19
N PRO A 95 12.27 5.50 -9.09
CA PRO A 95 13.09 5.58 -10.29
C PRO A 95 12.63 6.72 -11.19
N ALA A 96 13.59 7.51 -11.68
CA ALA A 96 13.29 8.57 -12.63
C ALA A 96 12.71 7.97 -13.93
N GLY A 97 11.69 8.62 -14.50
CA GLY A 97 11.07 8.20 -15.75
C GLY A 97 10.28 6.88 -15.71
N ILE A 98 10.05 6.28 -14.53
CA ILE A 98 9.39 4.97 -14.42
C ILE A 98 8.02 4.93 -15.11
N ALA A 99 7.26 6.02 -15.05
CA ALA A 99 5.94 6.12 -15.66
C ALA A 99 5.99 6.19 -17.21
N GLU A 100 7.15 6.41 -17.81
CA GLU A 100 7.32 6.39 -19.27
C GLU A 100 7.29 4.97 -19.84
N SER A 101 7.59 3.97 -19.03
CA SER A 101 7.69 2.57 -19.44
C SER A 101 6.76 1.63 -18.66
N GLU A 102 6.35 2.00 -17.45
CA GLU A 102 5.51 1.19 -16.59
C GLU A 102 4.22 1.91 -16.19
N LEU A 103 3.19 1.13 -15.91
CA LEU A 103 1.96 1.65 -15.31
C LEU A 103 2.16 1.77 -13.80
N CYS A 104 1.97 2.98 -13.27
CA CYS A 104 2.08 3.30 -11.86
C CYS A 104 0.73 3.73 -11.28
N LEU A 105 0.54 3.56 -9.98
CA LEU A 105 -0.55 4.20 -9.24
C LEU A 105 -0.05 5.47 -8.54
N ALA A 106 -0.88 6.51 -8.49
CA ALA A 106 -0.68 7.66 -7.62
C ALA A 106 -1.88 7.80 -6.68
N LEU A 107 -1.62 8.04 -5.40
CA LEU A 107 -2.64 8.14 -4.37
C LEU A 107 -2.62 9.55 -3.77
N ASP A 108 -3.68 10.31 -4.01
CA ASP A 108 -3.84 11.67 -3.53
C ASP A 108 -4.67 11.68 -2.25
N ASP A 109 -3.99 11.69 -1.11
CA ASP A 109 -4.57 11.82 0.23
C ASP A 109 -5.52 10.66 0.64
N VAL A 110 -5.22 9.42 0.22
CA VAL A 110 -5.91 8.22 0.71
C VAL A 110 -5.59 8.02 2.19
N GLN A 111 -6.59 8.09 3.08
CA GLN A 111 -6.38 8.18 4.53
C GLN A 111 -6.73 6.91 5.29
N ASP A 112 -7.59 6.04 4.77
CA ASP A 112 -7.91 4.78 5.45
C ASP A 112 -6.83 3.72 5.21
N PRO A 113 -6.20 3.18 6.28
CA PRO A 113 -5.15 2.17 6.16
C PRO A 113 -5.65 0.83 5.59
N GLY A 114 -6.93 0.51 5.70
CA GLY A 114 -7.55 -0.66 5.09
C GLY A 114 -7.64 -0.50 3.57
N ASN A 115 -8.06 0.70 3.10
CA ASN A 115 -8.07 1.03 1.68
C ASN A 115 -6.67 0.99 1.10
N LEU A 116 -5.68 1.63 1.74
CA LEU A 116 -4.30 1.59 1.26
C LEU A 116 -3.77 0.15 1.19
N GLY A 117 -3.97 -0.66 2.22
CA GLY A 117 -3.55 -2.07 2.20
C GLY A 117 -4.21 -2.86 1.08
N THR A 118 -5.49 -2.63 0.82
CA THR A 118 -6.22 -3.26 -0.28
C THR A 118 -5.70 -2.78 -1.65
N ILE A 119 -5.40 -1.48 -1.80
CA ILE A 119 -4.81 -0.92 -3.04
C ILE A 119 -3.43 -1.53 -3.30
N ILE A 120 -2.60 -1.72 -2.27
CA ILE A 120 -1.30 -2.39 -2.40
C ILE A 120 -1.48 -3.83 -2.92
N ARG A 121 -2.49 -4.58 -2.44
CA ARG A 121 -2.81 -5.92 -2.96
C ARG A 121 -3.28 -5.89 -4.41
N ILE A 122 -4.09 -4.91 -4.77
CA ILE A 122 -4.57 -4.71 -6.14
C ILE A 122 -3.37 -4.42 -7.06
N ALA A 123 -2.47 -3.54 -6.66
CA ALA A 123 -1.25 -3.22 -7.39
C ALA A 123 -0.40 -4.47 -7.64
N ASP A 124 -0.14 -5.27 -6.58
CA ASP A 124 0.58 -6.54 -6.67
C ASP A 124 -0.10 -7.52 -7.65
N TRP A 125 -1.43 -7.67 -7.53
CA TRP A 125 -2.21 -8.58 -8.38
C TRP A 125 -2.15 -8.22 -9.87
N PHE A 126 -2.18 -6.92 -10.19
CA PHE A 126 -2.14 -6.42 -11.56
C PHE A 126 -0.71 -6.08 -12.04
N GLY A 127 0.34 -6.47 -11.32
CA GLY A 127 1.72 -6.24 -11.71
C GLY A 127 2.11 -4.75 -11.77
N ILE A 128 1.50 -3.91 -10.94
CA ILE A 128 1.87 -2.51 -10.76
C ILE A 128 2.86 -2.43 -9.61
N ARG A 129 4.13 -2.17 -9.93
CA ARG A 129 5.23 -2.25 -8.96
C ARG A 129 5.45 -0.98 -8.16
N HIS A 130 4.92 0.15 -8.60
CA HIS A 130 5.16 1.45 -7.99
C HIS A 130 3.85 2.16 -7.64
N ILE A 131 3.74 2.56 -6.37
CA ILE A 131 2.67 3.42 -5.86
C ILE A 131 3.31 4.72 -5.36
N ILE A 132 2.86 5.86 -5.90
CA ILE A 132 3.34 7.20 -5.57
C ILE A 132 2.29 7.87 -4.71
N CYS A 133 2.58 8.05 -3.44
CA CYS A 133 1.66 8.62 -2.46
C CYS A 133 1.95 10.10 -2.21
N SER A 134 0.91 10.91 -2.09
CA SER A 134 1.04 12.24 -1.49
C SER A 134 1.49 12.13 -0.03
N THR A 135 2.06 13.20 0.51
CA THR A 135 2.50 13.26 1.92
C THR A 135 1.36 13.09 2.93
N GLY A 136 0.12 13.40 2.52
CA GLY A 136 -1.10 13.22 3.30
C GLY A 136 -1.64 11.79 3.29
N THR A 137 -1.20 10.94 2.36
CA THR A 137 -1.61 9.53 2.33
C THR A 137 -1.13 8.79 3.57
N VAL A 138 -1.98 7.93 4.12
CA VAL A 138 -1.70 7.12 5.32
C VAL A 138 -0.44 6.27 5.15
N ASP A 139 0.24 5.98 6.26
CA ASP A 139 1.52 5.24 6.24
C ASP A 139 1.33 3.76 5.85
N ALA A 140 2.00 3.35 4.77
CA ALA A 140 2.01 1.99 4.24
C ALA A 140 2.55 0.94 5.24
N PHE A 141 3.41 1.36 6.16
CA PHE A 141 4.00 0.49 7.19
C PHE A 141 3.32 0.59 8.56
N SER A 142 2.14 1.21 8.64
CA SER A 142 1.31 1.11 9.83
C SER A 142 0.86 -0.34 10.04
N PRO A 143 0.75 -0.84 11.29
CA PRO A 143 0.33 -2.22 11.54
C PRO A 143 -0.96 -2.60 10.80
N LYS A 144 -1.93 -1.69 10.76
CA LYS A 144 -3.21 -1.91 10.07
C LYS A 144 -3.06 -2.01 8.55
N THR A 145 -2.20 -1.18 7.92
CA THR A 145 -1.95 -1.25 6.47
C THR A 145 -1.18 -2.52 6.11
N VAL A 146 -0.13 -2.85 6.85
CA VAL A 146 0.66 -4.08 6.66
C VAL A 146 -0.26 -5.29 6.72
N GLN A 147 -1.12 -5.37 7.74
CA GLN A 147 -2.09 -6.45 7.88
C GLN A 147 -3.07 -6.53 6.70
N ALA A 148 -3.64 -5.38 6.29
CA ALA A 148 -4.57 -5.31 5.16
C ALA A 148 -3.92 -5.65 3.82
N SER A 149 -2.61 -5.41 3.67
CA SER A 149 -1.87 -5.72 2.45
C SER A 149 -1.66 -7.22 2.23
N MET A 150 -1.84 -8.05 3.28
CA MET A 150 -1.68 -9.51 3.20
C MET A 150 -0.34 -9.95 2.59
N GLY A 151 0.76 -9.22 2.92
CA GLY A 151 2.10 -9.50 2.42
C GLY A 151 2.46 -8.80 1.09
N ALA A 152 1.51 -8.22 0.37
CA ALA A 152 1.78 -7.54 -0.91
C ALA A 152 2.75 -6.34 -0.79
N VAL A 153 2.83 -5.72 0.39
CA VAL A 153 3.78 -4.62 0.67
C VAL A 153 5.25 -5.02 0.44
N ALA A 154 5.56 -6.31 0.40
CA ALA A 154 6.89 -6.82 0.07
C ALA A 154 7.27 -6.60 -1.40
N ARG A 155 6.30 -6.70 -2.30
CA ARG A 155 6.50 -6.73 -3.76
C ARG A 155 6.19 -5.42 -4.46
N VAL A 156 5.48 -4.51 -3.78
CA VAL A 156 5.12 -3.18 -4.29
C VAL A 156 5.98 -2.13 -3.60
N SER A 157 6.57 -1.23 -4.37
CA SER A 157 7.35 -0.09 -3.87
C SER A 157 6.43 1.11 -3.64
N ILE A 158 6.39 1.60 -2.41
CA ILE A 158 5.56 2.74 -2.03
C ILE A 158 6.46 3.94 -1.78
N HIS A 159 6.20 5.04 -2.48
CA HIS A 159 7.00 6.26 -2.46
C HIS A 159 6.13 7.43 -1.99
N TYR A 160 6.63 8.23 -1.04
CA TYR A 160 5.94 9.42 -0.55
C TYR A 160 6.63 10.67 -1.07
N THR A 161 5.87 11.55 -1.73
CA THR A 161 6.39 12.79 -2.30
C THR A 161 5.35 13.91 -2.26
N ASP A 162 5.76 15.12 -2.61
CA ASP A 162 4.85 16.20 -3.01
C ASP A 162 4.24 15.80 -4.36
N LEU A 163 3.06 15.17 -4.32
CA LEU A 163 2.42 14.57 -5.50
C LEU A 163 2.10 15.61 -6.59
N PRO A 164 1.49 16.79 -6.29
CA PRO A 164 1.25 17.82 -7.29
C PRO A 164 2.54 18.28 -7.99
N HIS A 165 3.60 18.51 -7.22
CA HIS A 165 4.90 18.90 -7.77
C HIS A 165 5.50 17.80 -8.66
N TYR A 166 5.46 16.54 -8.21
CA TYR A 166 5.95 15.40 -8.98
C TYR A 166 5.24 15.26 -10.33
N LEU A 167 3.90 15.32 -10.33
CA LEU A 167 3.11 15.19 -11.55
C LEU A 167 3.31 16.39 -12.51
N SER A 168 3.43 17.59 -11.97
CA SER A 168 3.74 18.79 -12.77
C SER A 168 5.13 18.70 -13.42
N ALA A 169 6.14 18.22 -12.68
CA ALA A 169 7.47 17.98 -13.22
C ALA A 169 7.46 16.91 -14.32
N LEU A 170 6.72 15.82 -14.14
CA LEU A 170 6.53 14.76 -15.15
C LEU A 170 5.88 15.33 -16.43
N ARG A 171 4.85 16.16 -16.30
CA ARG A 171 4.20 16.83 -17.44
C ARG A 171 5.17 17.68 -18.25
N THR A 172 6.14 18.30 -17.59
CA THR A 172 7.14 19.14 -18.23
C THR A 172 8.25 18.32 -18.90
N SER A 173 8.76 17.30 -18.20
CA SER A 173 9.88 16.48 -18.68
C SER A 173 9.47 15.44 -19.73
N SER A 174 8.27 14.87 -19.58
CA SER A 174 7.75 13.78 -20.42
C SER A 174 6.28 14.03 -20.80
N PRO A 175 6.00 15.03 -21.66
CA PRO A 175 4.62 15.44 -21.99
C PRO A 175 3.77 14.34 -22.64
N ALA A 176 4.41 13.33 -23.23
CA ALA A 176 3.76 12.20 -23.85
C ALA A 176 3.30 11.11 -22.85
N THR A 177 3.77 11.16 -21.59
CA THR A 177 3.39 10.21 -20.55
C THR A 177 1.99 10.55 -20.04
N PRO A 178 1.01 9.65 -20.19
CA PRO A 178 -0.35 9.94 -19.78
C PRO A 178 -0.52 9.89 -18.25
N ILE A 179 -1.31 10.83 -17.72
CA ILE A 179 -1.72 10.90 -16.34
C ILE A 179 -3.24 10.81 -16.29
N TYR A 180 -3.74 9.62 -15.97
CA TYR A 180 -5.16 9.32 -15.90
C TYR A 180 -5.69 9.61 -14.49
N GLY A 181 -6.64 10.53 -14.36
CA GLY A 181 -7.34 10.77 -13.10
C GLY A 181 -8.71 10.11 -13.09
N THR A 182 -9.10 9.51 -11.97
CA THR A 182 -10.44 8.93 -11.80
C THR A 182 -11.39 9.95 -11.19
N PHE A 183 -12.49 10.23 -11.90
CA PHE A 183 -13.49 11.25 -11.52
C PHE A 183 -14.92 10.69 -11.62
N LEU A 184 -15.89 11.45 -11.12
CA LEU A 184 -17.31 11.14 -11.26
C LEU A 184 -17.86 11.49 -12.65
N GLU A 185 -17.09 12.22 -13.45
CA GLU A 185 -17.36 12.61 -14.83
C GLU A 185 -16.09 12.55 -15.66
N GLY A 186 -16.20 12.33 -16.96
CA GLY A 186 -15.05 12.20 -17.87
C GLY A 186 -15.33 11.19 -18.96
N ASP A 187 -14.27 10.67 -19.56
CA ASP A 187 -14.37 9.63 -20.58
C ASP A 187 -14.71 8.27 -19.93
N ASN A 188 -15.68 7.58 -20.50
CA ASN A 188 -16.02 6.22 -20.07
C ASN A 188 -14.82 5.30 -20.24
N ILE A 189 -14.31 4.76 -19.10
CA ILE A 189 -13.11 3.94 -19.08
C ILE A 189 -13.16 2.73 -20.03
N TYR A 190 -14.35 2.18 -20.25
CA TYR A 190 -14.55 1.01 -21.11
C TYR A 190 -14.48 1.34 -22.61
N LYS A 191 -14.59 2.63 -22.98
CA LYS A 191 -14.55 3.11 -24.37
C LYS A 191 -13.25 3.85 -24.71
N LYS A 192 -12.51 4.33 -23.70
CA LYS A 192 -11.26 5.08 -23.86
C LYS A 192 -10.13 4.15 -24.28
N ALA A 193 -9.29 4.58 -25.21
CA ALA A 193 -8.00 3.92 -25.47
C ALA A 193 -7.06 4.16 -24.27
N LEU A 194 -6.58 3.07 -23.66
CA LEU A 194 -5.70 3.09 -22.50
C LEU A 194 -4.32 2.58 -22.89
N THR A 195 -3.26 3.14 -22.28
CA THR A 195 -1.87 2.76 -22.52
C THR A 195 -1.40 1.70 -21.52
N THR A 196 -0.25 1.07 -21.82
CA THR A 196 0.39 0.10 -20.94
C THR A 196 1.31 0.73 -19.90
N HIS A 197 1.52 2.05 -19.96
CA HIS A 197 2.39 2.87 -19.13
C HIS A 197 1.67 4.16 -18.72
N GLY A 198 2.28 4.93 -17.83
CA GLY A 198 1.70 6.17 -17.31
C GLY A 198 1.30 6.07 -15.84
N ILE A 199 0.53 7.02 -15.39
CA ILE A 199 0.09 7.11 -13.98
C ILE A 199 -1.43 7.08 -13.90
N ILE A 200 -1.97 6.22 -13.05
CA ILE A 200 -3.38 6.23 -12.66
C ILE A 200 -3.47 6.94 -11.30
N VAL A 201 -4.17 8.06 -11.24
CA VAL A 201 -4.38 8.85 -10.03
C VAL A 201 -5.72 8.48 -9.39
N MET A 202 -5.67 8.06 -8.13
CA MET A 202 -6.82 7.80 -7.27
C MET A 202 -6.87 8.88 -6.18
N GLY A 203 -8.04 9.44 -5.95
CA GLY A 203 -8.23 10.51 -4.97
C GLY A 203 -8.62 10.03 -3.57
N ASN A 204 -8.74 11.00 -2.66
CA ASN A 204 -9.27 10.83 -1.31
C ASN A 204 -10.71 10.31 -1.33
N GLU A 205 -11.08 9.50 -0.34
CA GLU A 205 -12.38 8.84 -0.23
C GLU A 205 -13.58 9.81 -0.22
N GLY A 206 -13.41 10.97 0.39
CA GLY A 206 -14.48 11.97 0.52
C GLY A 206 -14.33 13.19 -0.37
N LYS A 207 -13.10 13.55 -0.75
CA LYS A 207 -12.79 14.79 -1.47
C LYS A 207 -12.40 14.57 -2.94
N GLY A 208 -12.13 13.32 -3.32
CA GLY A 208 -11.59 13.00 -4.64
C GLY A 208 -10.15 13.46 -4.83
N ILE A 209 -9.77 13.68 -6.08
CA ILE A 209 -8.46 14.21 -6.47
C ILE A 209 -8.42 15.70 -6.16
N SER A 210 -7.34 16.18 -5.53
CA SER A 210 -7.17 17.59 -5.19
C SER A 210 -7.02 18.46 -6.43
N ALA A 211 -7.49 19.72 -6.35
CA ALA A 211 -7.40 20.67 -7.48
C ALA A 211 -5.96 20.89 -8.00
N LEU A 212 -4.95 20.80 -7.11
CA LEU A 212 -3.55 20.91 -7.51
C LEU A 212 -3.09 19.68 -8.31
N THR A 213 -3.46 18.48 -7.88
CA THR A 213 -3.16 17.24 -8.59
C THR A 213 -3.90 17.18 -9.93
N GLU A 214 -5.18 17.60 -9.95
CA GLU A 214 -6.03 17.61 -11.14
C GLU A 214 -5.44 18.42 -12.29
N GLN A 215 -4.72 19.53 -12.01
CA GLN A 215 -4.07 20.36 -13.05
C GLN A 215 -3.06 19.58 -13.90
N SER A 216 -2.50 18.50 -13.38
CA SER A 216 -1.54 17.65 -14.10
C SER A 216 -2.20 16.48 -14.83
N VAL A 217 -3.48 16.20 -14.59
CA VAL A 217 -4.21 15.11 -15.25
C VAL A 217 -4.35 15.39 -16.74
N THR A 218 -4.02 14.40 -17.58
CA THR A 218 -4.18 14.49 -19.05
C THR A 218 -5.54 13.96 -19.50
N ASP A 219 -6.02 12.92 -18.84
CA ASP A 219 -7.22 12.20 -19.19
C ASP A 219 -8.06 11.93 -17.94
N LYS A 220 -9.29 12.44 -17.93
CA LYS A 220 -10.27 12.15 -16.89
C LYS A 220 -11.02 10.90 -17.24
N LEU A 221 -10.96 9.90 -16.36
CA LEU A 221 -11.65 8.62 -16.52
C LEU A 221 -12.85 8.54 -15.60
N PHE A 222 -13.92 7.96 -16.12
CA PHE A 222 -15.17 7.74 -15.43
C PHE A 222 -15.55 6.26 -15.48
N ILE A 223 -15.92 5.68 -14.33
CA ILE A 223 -16.50 4.35 -14.24
C ILE A 223 -18.03 4.51 -14.25
N PRO A 224 -18.74 4.17 -15.35
CA PRO A 224 -20.16 4.39 -15.43
C PRO A 224 -20.94 3.50 -14.46
N ASN A 225 -22.00 4.05 -13.88
CA ASN A 225 -23.01 3.28 -13.15
C ASN A 225 -23.98 2.58 -14.13
N TYR A 226 -24.76 1.64 -13.63
CA TYR A 226 -25.76 0.93 -14.41
C TYR A 226 -27.09 0.82 -13.64
N PRO A 227 -28.26 1.04 -14.30
CA PRO A 227 -28.40 1.60 -15.67
C PRO A 227 -27.86 3.05 -15.75
N GLU A 228 -27.34 3.42 -16.92
CA GLU A 228 -26.77 4.75 -17.13
C GLU A 228 -27.80 5.85 -16.81
N GLY A 229 -27.39 6.86 -16.02
CA GLY A 229 -28.26 7.99 -15.62
C GLY A 229 -29.21 7.69 -14.45
N CYS A 230 -29.22 6.49 -13.89
CA CYS A 230 -30.00 6.20 -12.69
C CYS A 230 -29.34 6.75 -11.43
N VAL A 231 -30.15 7.11 -10.43
CA VAL A 231 -29.67 7.51 -9.09
C VAL A 231 -29.03 6.32 -8.42
N THR A 232 -27.76 6.49 -8.01
CA THR A 232 -26.99 5.49 -7.26
C THR A 232 -26.28 6.14 -6.08
N SER A 233 -25.39 5.41 -5.39
CA SER A 233 -24.43 6.02 -4.45
C SER A 233 -23.54 7.04 -5.16
N GLU A 234 -23.13 8.10 -4.44
CA GLU A 234 -22.34 9.20 -5.01
C GLU A 234 -20.99 8.74 -5.57
N SER A 235 -20.36 7.74 -4.95
CA SER A 235 -19.08 7.22 -5.39
C SER A 235 -18.88 5.76 -5.00
N LEU A 236 -17.89 5.11 -5.61
CA LEU A 236 -17.36 3.81 -5.21
C LEU A 236 -16.29 3.99 -4.12
N ASN A 237 -16.14 2.98 -3.26
CA ASN A 237 -14.96 2.91 -2.40
C ASN A 237 -13.69 2.98 -3.26
N VAL A 238 -12.67 3.74 -2.79
CA VAL A 238 -11.45 4.02 -3.57
C VAL A 238 -10.69 2.75 -3.95
N ALA A 239 -10.62 1.74 -3.08
CA ALA A 239 -9.95 0.48 -3.41
C ALA A 239 -10.73 -0.31 -4.46
N ILE A 240 -12.07 -0.29 -4.42
CA ILE A 240 -12.91 -0.93 -5.42
C ILE A 240 -12.76 -0.21 -6.77
N ALA A 241 -12.81 1.12 -6.80
CA ALA A 241 -12.57 1.91 -8.00
C ALA A 241 -11.18 1.61 -8.59
N THR A 242 -10.14 1.52 -7.72
CA THR A 242 -8.79 1.12 -8.14
C THR A 242 -8.78 -0.25 -8.80
N ALA A 243 -9.45 -1.24 -8.22
CA ALA A 243 -9.49 -2.60 -8.77
C ALA A 243 -10.13 -2.63 -10.17
N ILE A 244 -11.27 -1.94 -10.35
CA ILE A 244 -11.95 -1.85 -11.64
C ILE A 244 -11.05 -1.15 -12.67
N THR A 245 -10.44 -0.04 -12.29
CA THR A 245 -9.54 0.72 -13.16
C THR A 245 -8.33 -0.12 -13.58
N CYS A 246 -7.62 -0.74 -12.65
CA CYS A 246 -6.46 -1.59 -12.94
C CYS A 246 -6.85 -2.80 -13.81
N ALA A 247 -8.00 -3.43 -13.54
CA ALA A 247 -8.51 -4.54 -14.34
C ALA A 247 -8.75 -4.12 -15.80
N GLU A 248 -9.33 -2.94 -16.03
CA GLU A 248 -9.60 -2.45 -17.38
C GLU A 248 -8.29 -2.10 -18.13
N PHE A 249 -7.31 -1.51 -17.47
CA PHE A 249 -5.99 -1.29 -18.06
C PHE A 249 -5.32 -2.59 -18.46
N ARG A 250 -5.41 -3.66 -17.65
CA ARG A 250 -4.76 -4.97 -17.94
C ARG A 250 -5.55 -5.86 -18.88
N ARG A 251 -6.88 -5.71 -18.95
CA ARG A 251 -7.73 -6.52 -19.84
C ARG A 251 -7.41 -6.34 -21.32
N ARG A 252 -6.80 -5.22 -21.68
CA ARG A 252 -6.52 -4.83 -23.08
C ARG A 252 -5.09 -5.12 -23.53
N MET A 253 -4.32 -5.82 -22.69
CA MET A 253 -2.93 -6.22 -22.98
C MET A 253 -2.87 -7.58 -23.67
#